data_58072aadbdbe077d4947c960a13e2550
#
_entry.id   58072aadbdbe077d4947c960a13e2550
#
_cell.length_a   1.000
_cell.length_b   1.000
_cell.length_c   1.000
_cell.angle_alpha   90.00
_cell.angle_beta   90.00
_cell.angle_gamma   90.00
#
_symmetry.space_group_name_H-M   'P 1'
#
loop_
_entity.id
_entity.type
_entity.pdbx_description
1 polymer ?
#
loop_
_entity_poly.entity_id
_entity_poly.type
_entity_poly.pdbx_seq_one_letter_code
_entity_poly.pdbx_strand_id
1 'polypeptide(L)'
;MTAPRKNSQLCPNCRRLISRDEPSCPYCGLRSPGAWWKNNGVLRLFHDPDLFLTGLSGVNIALFVLSLLLNPRGLGLGMNPFGFLSPDSRSLLLLGATGAMPIEALHRWWSLVSASYLHGSLLHLLFNLIALRQIAPLVIQEYGLARMFSIYTLGGIGGFLLSYLAGVPFTIGASAAVCALIGAALYYGKSRGG
;
A
#
# COMPACT_ATOMS: atom_id res chain seq x y z
N MET A 1 25.28 31.46 -26.36
CA MET A 1 25.18 31.77 -24.91
C MET A 1 24.36 30.69 -24.26
N THR A 2 25.01 29.73 -23.58
CA THR A 2 24.30 28.65 -22.83
C THR A 2 23.79 29.24 -21.53
N ALA A 3 22.49 29.11 -21.26
CA ALA A 3 21.89 29.55 -20.01
C ALA A 3 22.62 28.90 -18.80
N PRO A 4 22.88 29.65 -17.72
CA PRO A 4 23.55 29.11 -16.55
C PRO A 4 22.76 27.92 -16.00
N ARG A 5 23.36 26.74 -15.90
CA ARG A 5 22.76 25.58 -15.27
C ARG A 5 22.44 25.93 -13.81
N LYS A 6 21.18 25.81 -13.43
CA LYS A 6 20.76 25.96 -12.03
C LYS A 6 21.50 24.91 -11.19
N ASN A 7 22.48 25.35 -10.40
CA ASN A 7 23.31 24.48 -9.55
C ASN A 7 22.67 24.21 -8.19
N SER A 8 21.39 24.55 -8.01
CA SER A 8 20.64 24.35 -6.77
C SER A 8 19.60 23.24 -6.92
N GLN A 9 19.37 22.50 -5.85
CA GLN A 9 18.35 21.45 -5.74
C GLN A 9 17.77 21.42 -4.31
N LEU A 10 16.60 20.80 -4.15
CA LEU A 10 16.08 20.50 -2.83
C LEU A 10 16.74 19.21 -2.30
N CYS A 11 17.16 19.23 -1.04
CA CYS A 11 17.66 18.03 -0.37
C CYS A 11 16.57 16.96 -0.35
N PRO A 12 16.84 15.70 -0.82
CA PRO A 12 15.82 14.67 -0.86
C PRO A 12 15.31 14.25 0.52
N ASN A 13 16.03 14.53 1.59
CA ASN A 13 15.64 14.20 2.96
C ASN A 13 14.92 15.38 3.68
N CYS A 14 15.56 16.54 3.81
CA CYS A 14 15.01 17.66 4.60
C CYS A 14 14.33 18.75 3.76
N ARG A 15 14.30 18.61 2.44
CA ARG A 15 13.71 19.54 1.44
C ARG A 15 14.22 20.97 1.46
N ARG A 16 15.29 21.27 2.20
CA ARG A 16 15.95 22.58 2.14
C ARG A 16 16.75 22.73 0.86
N LEU A 17 16.83 23.96 0.36
CA LEU A 17 17.59 24.28 -0.83
C LEU A 17 19.08 24.15 -0.55
N ILE A 18 19.81 23.43 -1.39
CA ILE A 18 21.24 23.15 -1.29
C ILE A 18 21.90 23.23 -2.67
N SER A 19 23.22 23.35 -2.74
CA SER A 19 23.96 23.17 -3.98
C SER A 19 23.96 21.68 -4.38
N ARG A 20 23.97 21.40 -5.70
CA ARG A 20 24.08 20.03 -6.23
C ARG A 20 25.40 19.36 -5.91
N ASP A 21 26.45 20.15 -5.79
CA ASP A 21 27.82 19.69 -5.62
C ASP A 21 28.20 19.49 -4.13
N GLU A 22 27.26 19.72 -3.20
CA GLU A 22 27.50 19.51 -1.77
C GLU A 22 27.79 18.05 -1.46
N PRO A 23 28.94 17.74 -0.81
CA PRO A 23 29.27 16.37 -0.40
C PRO A 23 28.30 15.83 0.69
N SER A 24 27.74 16.75 1.50
CA SER A 24 26.70 16.42 2.50
C SER A 24 25.77 17.60 2.67
N CYS A 25 24.49 17.31 2.95
CA CYS A 25 23.52 18.37 3.24
C CYS A 25 23.88 19.09 4.54
N PRO A 26 24.08 20.43 4.53
CA PRO A 26 24.49 21.19 5.72
C PRO A 26 23.39 21.23 6.80
N TYR A 27 22.15 20.88 6.47
CA TYR A 27 21.02 20.92 7.38
C TYR A 27 20.68 19.59 8.04
N CYS A 28 20.86 18.46 7.35
CA CYS A 28 20.47 17.14 7.86
C CYS A 28 21.56 16.07 7.76
N GLY A 29 22.77 16.43 7.28
CA GLY A 29 23.91 15.52 7.21
C GLY A 29 23.84 14.45 6.11
N LEU A 30 22.78 14.44 5.26
CA LEU A 30 22.65 13.44 4.19
C LEU A 30 23.86 13.52 3.25
N ARG A 31 24.63 12.44 3.14
CA ARG A 31 25.78 12.35 2.21
C ARG A 31 25.32 12.33 0.75
N SER A 32 26.05 13.02 -0.11
CA SER A 32 25.82 13.06 -1.57
C SER A 32 24.35 13.34 -1.93
N PRO A 33 23.76 14.47 -1.48
CA PRO A 33 22.35 14.77 -1.74
C PRO A 33 22.04 15.01 -3.21
N GLY A 34 23.06 15.31 -4.05
CA GLY A 34 22.97 15.47 -5.50
C GLY A 34 22.94 14.18 -6.30
N ALA A 35 23.19 13.04 -5.67
CA ALA A 35 23.25 11.77 -6.38
C ALA A 35 21.90 11.45 -7.04
N TRP A 36 21.93 11.09 -8.34
CA TRP A 36 20.72 10.87 -9.14
C TRP A 36 19.81 9.78 -8.58
N TRP A 37 20.38 8.70 -7.98
CA TRP A 37 19.62 7.63 -7.36
C TRP A 37 18.84 8.08 -6.10
N LYS A 38 19.29 9.12 -5.41
CA LYS A 38 18.60 9.72 -4.25
C LYS A 38 17.51 10.70 -4.66
N ASN A 39 17.57 11.22 -5.88
CA ASN A 39 16.58 12.11 -6.47
C ASN A 39 15.60 11.40 -7.41
N ASN A 40 15.64 10.07 -7.45
CA ASN A 40 14.76 9.24 -8.24
C ASN A 40 13.31 9.37 -7.73
N GLY A 41 12.34 9.42 -8.65
CA GLY A 41 10.91 9.50 -8.33
C GLY A 41 10.42 8.38 -7.41
N VAL A 42 11.00 7.17 -7.55
CA VAL A 42 10.68 6.01 -6.69
C VAL A 42 11.10 6.27 -5.24
N LEU A 43 12.26 6.87 -4.99
CA LEU A 43 12.69 7.20 -3.62
C LEU A 43 11.88 8.34 -3.02
N ARG A 44 11.39 9.28 -3.84
CA ARG A 44 10.46 10.33 -3.38
C ARG A 44 9.16 9.73 -2.85
N LEU A 45 8.69 8.64 -3.45
CA LEU A 45 7.51 7.92 -2.97
C LEU A 45 7.66 7.51 -1.49
N PHE A 46 8.83 7.03 -1.08
CA PHE A 46 9.10 6.61 0.31
C PHE A 46 9.44 7.77 1.28
N HIS A 47 9.61 8.99 0.78
CA HIS A 47 9.88 10.17 1.60
C HIS A 47 8.68 11.13 1.72
N ASP A 48 7.65 10.92 0.92
CA ASP A 48 6.43 11.72 0.90
C ASP A 48 5.23 10.84 1.28
N PRO A 49 4.70 10.99 2.50
CA PRO A 49 3.57 10.17 2.97
C PRO A 49 2.34 10.25 2.07
N ASP A 50 2.00 11.43 1.57
CA ASP A 50 0.81 11.64 0.73
C ASP A 50 0.99 10.99 -0.64
N LEU A 51 2.18 11.14 -1.22
CA LEU A 51 2.52 10.49 -2.47
C LEU A 51 2.53 8.95 -2.32
N PHE A 52 3.06 8.45 -1.20
CA PHE A 52 3.05 7.02 -0.88
C PHE A 52 1.63 6.47 -0.76
N LEU A 53 0.77 7.12 0.02
CA LEU A 53 -0.63 6.68 0.20
C LEU A 53 -1.42 6.78 -1.10
N THR A 54 -1.12 7.78 -1.93
CA THR A 54 -1.71 7.91 -3.27
C THR A 54 -1.26 6.76 -4.18
N GLY A 55 0.03 6.43 -4.17
CA GLY A 55 0.57 5.28 -4.91
C GLY A 55 -0.04 3.96 -4.45
N LEU A 56 -0.10 3.72 -3.12
CA LEU A 56 -0.70 2.52 -2.54
C LEU A 56 -2.19 2.40 -2.91
N SER A 57 -2.94 3.50 -2.84
CA SER A 57 -4.34 3.54 -3.29
C SER A 57 -4.45 3.28 -4.80
N GLY A 58 -3.54 3.85 -5.59
CA GLY A 58 -3.48 3.66 -7.04
C GLY A 58 -3.24 2.20 -7.44
N VAL A 59 -2.36 1.48 -6.72
CA VAL A 59 -2.14 0.03 -6.93
C VAL A 59 -3.43 -0.76 -6.67
N ASN A 60 -4.15 -0.48 -5.59
CA ASN A 60 -5.41 -1.15 -5.29
C ASN A 60 -6.46 -0.89 -6.39
N ILE A 61 -6.60 0.36 -6.84
CA ILE A 61 -7.52 0.73 -7.93
C ILE A 61 -7.11 0.05 -9.24
N ALA A 62 -5.82 0.07 -9.59
CA ALA A 62 -5.33 -0.52 -10.83
C ALA A 62 -5.56 -2.03 -10.87
N LEU A 63 -5.29 -2.75 -9.77
CA LEU A 63 -5.55 -4.19 -9.68
C LEU A 63 -7.04 -4.52 -9.68
N PHE A 64 -7.87 -3.67 -9.07
CA PHE A 64 -9.32 -3.81 -9.16
C PHE A 64 -9.83 -3.66 -10.61
N VAL A 65 -9.42 -2.60 -11.31
CA VAL A 65 -9.77 -2.40 -12.71
C VAL A 65 -9.24 -3.56 -13.57
N LEU A 66 -8.00 -3.99 -13.35
CA LEU A 66 -7.44 -5.14 -14.06
C LEU A 66 -8.25 -6.42 -13.82
N SER A 67 -8.70 -6.66 -12.58
CA SER A 67 -9.53 -7.84 -12.27
C SER A 67 -10.88 -7.83 -12.99
N LEU A 68 -11.47 -6.65 -13.23
CA LEU A 68 -12.69 -6.50 -14.03
C LEU A 68 -12.42 -6.74 -15.53
N LEU A 69 -11.28 -6.25 -16.03
CA LEU A 69 -10.93 -6.37 -17.46
C LEU A 69 -10.51 -7.78 -17.87
N LEU A 70 -9.98 -8.59 -16.96
CA LEU A 70 -9.56 -9.97 -17.26
C LEU A 70 -10.72 -10.88 -17.65
N ASN A 71 -11.92 -10.67 -17.12
CA ASN A 71 -13.13 -11.40 -17.50
C ASN A 71 -14.36 -10.49 -17.49
N PRO A 72 -14.56 -9.64 -18.52
CA PRO A 72 -15.69 -8.72 -18.57
C PRO A 72 -17.06 -9.40 -18.58
N ARG A 73 -17.13 -10.66 -19.03
CA ARG A 73 -18.38 -11.45 -19.08
C ARG A 73 -18.77 -12.03 -17.72
N GLY A 74 -17.82 -12.12 -16.79
CA GLY A 74 -18.02 -12.59 -15.42
C GLY A 74 -18.34 -11.47 -14.41
N LEU A 75 -18.57 -10.23 -14.89
CA LEU A 75 -18.87 -9.10 -14.02
C LEU A 75 -20.20 -9.27 -13.30
N GLY A 76 -20.18 -9.20 -11.99
CA GLY A 76 -21.39 -9.09 -11.18
C GLY A 76 -21.96 -7.69 -11.30
N LEU A 77 -23.01 -7.51 -12.09
CA LEU A 77 -23.77 -6.26 -12.23
C LEU A 77 -25.08 -6.32 -11.42
N GLY A 78 -25.11 -7.11 -10.34
CA GLY A 78 -26.28 -7.25 -9.50
C GLY A 78 -26.74 -5.93 -8.85
N MET A 79 -28.05 -5.79 -8.63
CA MET A 79 -28.63 -4.62 -7.94
C MET A 79 -28.22 -4.55 -6.44
N ASN A 80 -27.56 -5.57 -5.91
CA ASN A 80 -27.01 -5.56 -4.57
C ASN A 80 -25.76 -4.66 -4.53
N PRO A 81 -25.75 -3.55 -3.76
CA PRO A 81 -24.61 -2.64 -3.70
C PRO A 81 -23.31 -3.31 -3.25
N PHE A 82 -23.38 -4.36 -2.43
CA PHE A 82 -22.21 -5.13 -2.00
C PHE A 82 -21.62 -6.03 -3.08
N GLY A 83 -22.43 -6.41 -4.09
CA GLY A 83 -22.01 -7.20 -5.25
C GLY A 83 -21.84 -6.38 -6.53
N PHE A 84 -22.03 -5.07 -6.47
CA PHE A 84 -21.92 -4.21 -7.65
C PHE A 84 -20.47 -4.09 -8.12
N LEU A 85 -20.25 -4.28 -9.43
CA LEU A 85 -18.93 -4.35 -10.05
C LEU A 85 -18.01 -5.37 -9.34
N SER A 86 -18.52 -6.59 -9.13
CA SER A 86 -17.72 -7.68 -8.55
C SER A 86 -16.91 -8.37 -9.65
N PRO A 87 -15.58 -8.45 -9.52
CA PRO A 87 -14.75 -9.25 -10.39
C PRO A 87 -15.06 -10.74 -10.24
N ASP A 88 -14.88 -11.49 -11.31
CA ASP A 88 -14.98 -12.96 -11.30
C ASP A 88 -13.88 -13.58 -10.42
N SER A 89 -14.22 -14.65 -9.69
CA SER A 89 -13.30 -15.39 -8.81
C SER A 89 -12.06 -15.91 -9.54
N ARG A 90 -12.18 -16.28 -10.81
CA ARG A 90 -11.06 -16.74 -11.63
C ARG A 90 -10.06 -15.61 -11.90
N SER A 91 -10.54 -14.40 -12.20
CA SER A 91 -9.70 -13.20 -12.35
C SER A 91 -8.95 -12.87 -11.06
N LEU A 92 -9.63 -12.93 -9.93
CA LEU A 92 -9.03 -12.71 -8.62
C LEU A 92 -7.98 -13.78 -8.28
N LEU A 93 -8.26 -15.05 -8.60
CA LEU A 93 -7.30 -16.15 -8.42
C LEU A 93 -6.04 -15.97 -9.27
N LEU A 94 -6.19 -15.53 -10.53
CA LEU A 94 -5.06 -15.24 -11.41
C LEU A 94 -4.18 -14.11 -10.87
N LEU A 95 -4.78 -13.10 -10.26
CA LEU A 95 -4.08 -11.95 -9.67
C LEU A 95 -3.52 -12.22 -8.27
N GLY A 96 -3.81 -13.38 -7.67
CA GLY A 96 -3.23 -13.81 -6.41
C GLY A 96 -4.14 -13.68 -5.20
N ALA A 97 -5.43 -13.98 -5.36
CA ALA A 97 -6.30 -14.24 -4.22
C ALA A 97 -5.77 -15.42 -3.40
N THR A 98 -5.93 -15.36 -2.07
CA THR A 98 -5.38 -16.35 -1.13
C THR A 98 -6.48 -17.17 -0.43
N GLY A 99 -6.06 -18.07 0.45
CA GLY A 99 -6.92 -18.99 1.19
C GLY A 99 -6.43 -20.42 1.11
N ALA A 100 -7.14 -21.36 1.72
CA ALA A 100 -6.74 -22.77 1.75
C ALA A 100 -6.59 -23.34 0.34
N MET A 101 -7.54 -23.09 -0.56
CA MET A 101 -7.49 -23.64 -1.91
C MET A 101 -6.28 -23.13 -2.74
N PRO A 102 -5.99 -21.82 -2.85
CA PRO A 102 -4.80 -21.35 -3.58
C PRO A 102 -3.48 -21.82 -2.98
N ILE A 103 -3.40 -21.95 -1.67
CA ILE A 103 -2.17 -22.35 -0.98
C ILE A 103 -1.94 -23.85 -1.10
N GLU A 104 -2.94 -24.69 -0.81
CA GLU A 104 -2.78 -26.15 -0.77
C GLU A 104 -2.77 -26.76 -2.18
N ALA A 105 -3.71 -26.37 -3.04
CA ALA A 105 -3.82 -26.96 -4.38
C ALA A 105 -2.84 -26.34 -5.39
N LEU A 106 -2.46 -25.07 -5.25
CA LEU A 106 -1.64 -24.36 -6.24
C LEU A 106 -0.27 -23.93 -5.68
N HIS A 107 0.02 -24.20 -4.41
CA HIS A 107 1.28 -23.83 -3.70
C HIS A 107 1.62 -22.33 -3.78
N ARG A 108 0.60 -21.45 -3.82
CA ARG A 108 0.77 -19.99 -4.03
C ARG A 108 0.94 -19.23 -2.73
N TRP A 109 1.97 -19.51 -1.95
CA TRP A 109 2.28 -18.80 -0.70
C TRP A 109 2.46 -17.29 -0.87
N TRP A 110 2.92 -16.84 -2.03
CA TRP A 110 3.03 -15.42 -2.37
C TRP A 110 1.68 -14.70 -2.35
N SER A 111 0.58 -15.43 -2.48
CA SER A 111 -0.78 -14.88 -2.43
C SER A 111 -1.11 -14.23 -1.08
N LEU A 112 -0.43 -14.61 0.02
CA LEU A 112 -0.56 -13.95 1.31
C LEU A 112 -0.21 -12.45 1.26
N VAL A 113 0.63 -12.04 0.31
CA VAL A 113 0.98 -10.63 0.08
C VAL A 113 0.02 -9.99 -0.90
N SER A 114 -0.20 -10.59 -2.08
CA SER A 114 -0.97 -10.01 -3.17
C SER A 114 -2.45 -9.84 -2.84
N ALA A 115 -3.03 -10.72 -2.04
CA ALA A 115 -4.44 -10.66 -1.65
C ALA A 115 -4.81 -9.36 -0.91
N SER A 116 -3.85 -8.70 -0.25
CA SER A 116 -4.05 -7.39 0.39
C SER A 116 -4.39 -6.26 -0.60
N TYR A 117 -4.14 -6.46 -1.88
CA TYR A 117 -4.37 -5.46 -2.93
C TYR A 117 -5.56 -5.78 -3.83
N LEU A 118 -6.24 -6.90 -3.60
CA LEU A 118 -7.39 -7.34 -4.39
C LEU A 118 -8.70 -7.03 -3.67
N HIS A 119 -9.74 -6.73 -4.45
CA HIS A 119 -11.05 -6.36 -3.91
C HIS A 119 -12.18 -7.05 -4.66
N GLY A 120 -13.17 -7.54 -3.91
CA GLY A 120 -14.27 -8.34 -4.44
C GLY A 120 -15.47 -7.53 -4.94
N SER A 121 -15.49 -6.20 -4.73
CA SER A 121 -16.52 -5.30 -5.25
C SER A 121 -16.07 -3.85 -5.17
N LEU A 122 -16.76 -2.96 -5.91
CA LEU A 122 -16.47 -1.53 -5.85
C LEU A 122 -16.63 -0.96 -4.43
N LEU A 123 -17.68 -1.37 -3.72
CA LEU A 123 -17.94 -0.89 -2.36
C LEU A 123 -16.86 -1.40 -1.38
N HIS A 124 -16.41 -2.65 -1.54
CA HIS A 124 -15.32 -3.21 -0.75
C HIS A 124 -14.01 -2.43 -0.96
N LEU A 125 -13.67 -2.10 -2.21
CA LEU A 125 -12.52 -1.25 -2.52
C LEU A 125 -12.66 0.13 -1.86
N LEU A 126 -13.82 0.79 -2.03
CA LEU A 126 -14.07 2.14 -1.54
C LEU A 126 -13.91 2.23 -0.02
N PHE A 127 -14.52 1.32 0.74
CA PHE A 127 -14.40 1.30 2.21
C PHE A 127 -12.95 1.07 2.67
N ASN A 128 -12.22 0.17 2.02
CA ASN A 128 -10.81 -0.04 2.35
C ASN A 128 -9.96 1.20 2.06
N LEU A 129 -10.18 1.88 0.94
CA LEU A 129 -9.45 3.10 0.60
C LEU A 129 -9.77 4.25 1.56
N ILE A 130 -11.03 4.42 1.95
CA ILE A 130 -11.46 5.42 2.93
C ILE A 130 -10.78 5.13 4.28
N ALA A 131 -10.86 3.91 4.77
CA ALA A 131 -10.26 3.51 6.03
C ALA A 131 -8.73 3.68 6.01
N LEU A 132 -8.06 3.26 4.93
CA LEU A 132 -6.62 3.45 4.75
C LEU A 132 -6.26 4.95 4.80
N ARG A 133 -6.99 5.80 4.08
CA ARG A 133 -6.75 7.25 4.02
C ARG A 133 -7.01 7.96 5.35
N GLN A 134 -7.88 7.42 6.20
CA GLN A 134 -8.16 7.98 7.53
C GLN A 134 -7.16 7.50 8.58
N ILE A 135 -6.79 6.23 8.56
CA ILE A 135 -5.99 5.62 9.63
C ILE A 135 -4.49 5.71 9.36
N ALA A 136 -4.04 5.52 8.12
CA ALA A 136 -2.60 5.49 7.81
C ALA A 136 -1.87 6.79 8.17
N PRO A 137 -2.41 8.02 7.95
CA PRO A 137 -1.74 9.25 8.37
C PRO A 137 -1.47 9.32 9.87
N LEU A 138 -2.39 8.84 10.71
CA LEU A 138 -2.22 8.77 12.16
C LEU A 138 -1.06 7.86 12.53
N VAL A 139 -1.00 6.66 11.92
CA VAL A 139 0.08 5.71 12.16
C VAL A 139 1.41 6.23 11.61
N ILE A 140 1.43 6.92 10.47
CA ILE A 140 2.63 7.54 9.91
C ILE A 140 3.17 8.63 10.85
N GLN A 141 2.29 9.45 11.39
CA GLN A 141 2.66 10.53 12.31
C GLN A 141 3.37 10.00 13.56
N GLU A 142 2.91 8.86 14.09
CA GLU A 142 3.41 8.31 15.35
C GLU A 142 4.59 7.34 15.16
N TYR A 143 4.55 6.52 14.11
CA TYR A 143 5.54 5.47 13.90
C TYR A 143 6.49 5.74 12.72
N GLY A 144 6.14 6.66 11.84
CA GLY A 144 6.83 6.90 10.56
C GLY A 144 6.37 5.99 9.43
N LEU A 145 6.62 6.44 8.19
CA LEU A 145 6.14 5.78 6.97
C LEU A 145 6.60 4.32 6.83
N ALA A 146 7.88 4.05 7.09
CA ALA A 146 8.44 2.70 6.93
C ALA A 146 7.79 1.70 7.89
N ARG A 147 7.57 2.09 9.15
CA ARG A 147 6.91 1.23 10.14
C ARG A 147 5.44 1.04 9.82
N MET A 148 4.73 2.11 9.41
CA MET A 148 3.34 2.00 8.95
C MET A 148 3.23 0.97 7.82
N PHE A 149 4.08 1.02 6.81
CA PHE A 149 4.06 0.07 5.70
C PHE A 149 4.41 -1.36 6.14
N SER A 150 5.34 -1.51 7.10
CA SER A 150 5.63 -2.83 7.69
C SER A 150 4.44 -3.39 8.45
N ILE A 151 3.74 -2.57 9.26
CA ILE A 151 2.54 -2.98 10.00
C ILE A 151 1.43 -3.36 9.02
N TYR A 152 1.20 -2.56 7.97
CA TYR A 152 0.24 -2.84 6.93
C TYR A 152 0.51 -4.20 6.25
N THR A 153 1.75 -4.42 5.80
CA THR A 153 2.12 -5.63 5.06
C THR A 153 2.11 -6.87 5.94
N LEU A 154 2.77 -6.82 7.10
CA LEU A 154 2.86 -7.96 8.01
C LEU A 154 1.51 -8.28 8.65
N GLY A 155 0.71 -7.25 8.96
CA GLY A 155 -0.65 -7.42 9.45
C GLY A 155 -1.58 -8.06 8.42
N GLY A 156 -1.46 -7.67 7.16
CA GLY A 156 -2.18 -8.32 6.05
C GLY A 156 -1.80 -9.79 5.92
N ILE A 157 -0.49 -10.10 5.88
CA ILE A 157 0.02 -11.47 5.83
C ILE A 157 -0.48 -12.28 7.03
N GLY A 158 -0.38 -11.73 8.25
CA GLY A 158 -0.84 -12.40 9.47
C GLY A 158 -2.33 -12.71 9.45
N GLY A 159 -3.17 -11.75 9.01
CA GLY A 159 -4.61 -11.94 8.87
C GLY A 159 -4.96 -13.02 7.84
N PHE A 160 -4.28 -13.06 6.69
CA PHE A 160 -4.49 -14.11 5.70
C PHE A 160 -3.95 -15.47 6.14
N LEU A 161 -2.85 -15.49 6.88
CA LEU A 161 -2.35 -16.73 7.48
C LEU A 161 -3.36 -17.30 8.49
N LEU A 162 -3.97 -16.46 9.33
CA LEU A 162 -5.04 -16.90 10.23
C LEU A 162 -6.27 -17.41 9.46
N SER A 163 -6.66 -16.74 8.36
CA SER A 163 -7.73 -17.22 7.49
C SER A 163 -7.41 -18.58 6.87
N TYR A 164 -6.17 -18.79 6.45
CA TYR A 164 -5.69 -20.07 5.95
C TYR A 164 -5.77 -21.16 7.03
N LEU A 165 -5.26 -20.89 8.24
CA LEU A 165 -5.30 -21.83 9.36
C LEU A 165 -6.74 -22.15 9.81
N ALA A 166 -7.67 -21.20 9.63
CA ALA A 166 -9.10 -21.40 9.86
C ALA A 166 -9.81 -22.15 8.72
N GLY A 167 -9.10 -22.59 7.69
CA GLY A 167 -9.65 -23.33 6.56
C GLY A 167 -10.51 -22.50 5.61
N VAL A 168 -10.38 -21.14 5.61
CA VAL A 168 -11.12 -20.28 4.68
C VAL A 168 -10.64 -20.56 3.25
N PRO A 169 -11.53 -21.05 2.36
CA PRO A 169 -11.09 -21.54 1.05
C PRO A 169 -10.59 -20.43 0.12
N PHE A 170 -11.16 -19.19 0.26
CA PHE A 170 -10.83 -18.06 -0.61
C PHE A 170 -11.03 -16.73 0.14
N THR A 171 -10.03 -15.87 0.12
CA THR A 171 -10.07 -14.56 0.79
C THR A 171 -9.21 -13.53 0.09
N ILE A 172 -9.62 -12.24 0.17
CA ILE A 172 -8.97 -11.07 -0.43
C ILE A 172 -9.32 -9.82 0.36
N GLY A 173 -8.56 -8.76 0.17
CA GLY A 173 -8.90 -7.41 0.65
C GLY A 173 -7.84 -6.80 1.55
N ALA A 174 -7.75 -5.48 1.49
CA ALA A 174 -6.83 -4.72 2.35
C ALA A 174 -7.30 -4.67 3.82
N SER A 175 -8.48 -5.21 4.15
CA SER A 175 -9.10 -5.09 5.47
C SER A 175 -8.24 -5.62 6.61
N ALA A 176 -7.56 -6.76 6.44
CA ALA A 176 -6.65 -7.31 7.43
C ALA A 176 -5.47 -6.35 7.74
N ALA A 177 -4.89 -5.76 6.69
CA ALA A 177 -3.83 -4.77 6.81
C ALA A 177 -4.33 -3.46 7.47
N VAL A 178 -5.52 -3.00 7.11
CA VAL A 178 -6.16 -1.82 7.73
C VAL A 178 -6.47 -2.09 9.20
N CYS A 179 -6.98 -3.27 9.55
CA CYS A 179 -7.19 -3.66 10.96
C CYS A 179 -5.88 -3.66 11.77
N ALA A 180 -4.76 -4.06 11.17
CA ALA A 180 -3.46 -3.97 11.82
C ALA A 180 -3.05 -2.52 12.10
N LEU A 181 -3.32 -1.59 11.16
CA LEU A 181 -3.10 -0.15 11.38
C LEU A 181 -3.99 0.40 12.49
N ILE A 182 -5.26 0.00 12.55
CA ILE A 182 -6.18 0.35 13.64
C ILE A 182 -5.62 -0.16 14.98
N GLY A 183 -5.17 -1.41 15.03
CA GLY A 183 -4.53 -1.99 16.22
C GLY A 183 -3.31 -1.20 16.69
N ALA A 184 -2.46 -0.76 15.76
CA ALA A 184 -1.30 0.08 16.06
C ALA A 184 -1.70 1.45 16.61
N ALA A 185 -2.72 2.10 16.04
CA ALA A 185 -3.23 3.38 16.52
C ALA A 185 -3.83 3.26 17.93
N LEU A 186 -4.60 2.19 18.20
CA LEU A 186 -5.18 1.91 19.53
C LEU A 186 -4.09 1.63 20.57
N TYR A 187 -3.08 0.83 20.22
CA TYR A 187 -1.95 0.56 21.10
C TYR A 187 -1.22 1.85 21.50
N TYR A 188 -0.99 2.74 20.54
CA TYR A 188 -0.36 4.02 20.79
C TYR A 188 -1.20 4.90 21.74
N GLY A 189 -2.51 5.01 21.49
CA GLY A 189 -3.43 5.76 22.34
C GLY A 189 -3.42 5.24 23.77
N LYS A 190 -3.44 3.91 23.97
CA LYS A 190 -3.36 3.28 25.29
C LYS A 190 -2.00 3.52 25.98
N SER A 191 -0.90 3.46 25.23
CA SER A 191 0.44 3.61 25.82
C SER A 191 0.78 5.02 26.27
N ARG A 192 0.04 6.04 25.79
CA ARG A 192 0.22 7.45 26.17
C ARG A 192 -0.86 8.01 27.08
N GLY A 193 -1.99 7.33 27.26
CA GLY A 193 -3.12 7.76 28.09
C GLY A 193 -3.17 7.11 29.46
N GLY A 194 -2.12 6.32 29.85
CA GLY A 194 -2.01 5.67 31.14
C GLY A 194 -1.03 6.37 32.07
#